data_e13b0698af29d4ba52270154a18b5a0a
#
_entry.id   e13b0698af29d4ba52270154a18b5a0a
#
_cell.length_a   1.000
_cell.length_b   1.000
_cell.length_c   1.000
_cell.angle_alpha   90.00
_cell.angle_beta   90.00
_cell.angle_gamma   90.00
#
_symmetry.space_group_name_H-M   'P 1'
#
loop_
_entity.id
_entity.type
_entity.pdbx_description
1 polymer ?
#
loop_
_entity_poly.entity_id
_entity_poly.type
_entity_poly.pdbx_seq_one_letter_code
_entity_poly.pdbx_strand_id
1 'polypeptide(L)'
;MQPKLMTGLRVKRTRVKTAKGRVASSTRWINRQLHDPFVLEAKKQGYRARSAFKIIELNEMFHLFSRGKKVVDLGAAPGGWSQVIAELTGSQKENPTVVALDILPMEPIDGVKVLTMDFMTSEAPKRLKEAAGGAVDVVVSDMAANTTGTPSLDHLRIMNLVEEAFWFATEILKDGGAFVAKVFQGGTEAKLLAEMKKYFKTVKHAKPAASRKESPEEYVVALGFKRP
;
A
#
# COMPACT_ATOMS: atom_id res chain seq x y z
N MET A 1 10.58 19.38 1.25
CA MET A 1 11.71 18.92 2.07
C MET A 1 11.90 17.43 1.77
N GLN A 2 12.97 17.03 1.07
CA GLN A 2 13.16 15.61 0.69
C GLN A 2 13.54 14.80 1.94
N PRO A 3 12.92 13.65 2.22
CA PRO A 3 13.38 12.78 3.29
C PRO A 3 14.71 12.15 2.89
N LYS A 4 15.76 12.44 3.64
CA LYS A 4 17.09 11.83 3.50
C LYS A 4 16.98 10.31 3.68
N LEU A 5 17.49 9.54 2.72
CA LEU A 5 17.72 8.08 2.85
C LEU A 5 18.38 7.77 4.21
N MET A 6 17.71 6.92 4.99
CA MET A 6 18.15 6.58 6.35
C MET A 6 19.24 5.51 6.31
N THR A 7 20.48 5.90 6.07
CA THR A 7 21.64 5.04 6.28
C THR A 7 22.23 5.32 7.68
N GLY A 8 22.21 4.30 8.56
CA GLY A 8 23.02 4.33 9.78
C GLY A 8 22.34 4.62 11.12
N LEU A 9 21.02 4.52 11.28
CA LEU A 9 20.37 4.67 12.59
C LEU A 9 20.71 3.53 13.55
N ARG A 10 21.54 3.81 14.57
CA ARG A 10 21.73 2.91 15.72
C ARG A 10 20.51 2.98 16.65
N VAL A 11 19.72 1.92 16.66
CA VAL A 11 18.57 1.77 17.57
C VAL A 11 19.05 1.26 18.93
N LYS A 12 18.70 1.98 20.01
CA LYS A 12 19.02 1.58 21.39
C LYS A 12 18.27 0.27 21.72
N ARG A 13 18.97 -0.78 22.17
CA ARG A 13 18.33 -2.05 22.56
C ARG A 13 17.40 -1.84 23.75
N THR A 14 16.09 -1.99 23.52
CA THR A 14 15.05 -1.88 24.55
C THR A 14 14.48 -3.27 24.82
N ARG A 15 14.44 -3.72 26.07
CA ARG A 15 13.82 -5.01 26.45
C ARG A 15 12.29 -4.90 26.45
N VAL A 16 11.62 -5.97 25.98
CA VAL A 16 10.15 -6.09 26.07
C VAL A 16 9.78 -6.28 27.54
N LYS A 17 9.22 -5.24 28.17
CA LYS A 17 8.87 -5.22 29.61
C LYS A 17 7.77 -6.22 29.98
N THR A 18 6.94 -6.66 29.05
CA THR A 18 5.76 -7.53 29.26
C THR A 18 5.91 -8.91 28.60
N ALA A 19 7.13 -9.47 28.56
CA ALA A 19 7.40 -10.77 27.92
C ALA A 19 6.84 -11.95 28.73
N LYS A 20 6.69 -11.82 30.05
CA LYS A 20 6.19 -12.86 30.96
C LYS A 20 4.69 -13.08 30.68
N GLY A 21 4.29 -14.29 30.28
CA GLY A 21 2.90 -14.66 29.99
C GLY A 21 2.44 -14.51 28.53
N ARG A 22 3.33 -14.12 27.61
CA ARG A 22 3.02 -14.02 26.17
C ARG A 22 3.56 -15.20 25.37
N VAL A 23 2.86 -15.55 24.28
CA VAL A 23 3.33 -16.52 23.31
C VAL A 23 4.63 -16.02 22.66
N ALA A 24 5.58 -16.91 22.40
CA ALA A 24 6.91 -16.59 21.87
C ALA A 24 6.87 -15.80 20.53
N SER A 25 5.87 -16.07 19.67
CA SER A 25 5.64 -15.34 18.42
C SER A 25 5.28 -13.85 18.67
N SER A 26 4.40 -13.59 19.64
CA SER A 26 4.00 -12.23 20.03
C SER A 26 5.19 -11.45 20.62
N THR A 27 6.00 -12.10 21.47
CA THR A 27 7.21 -11.46 22.03
C THR A 27 8.23 -11.14 20.96
N ARG A 28 8.45 -12.03 19.98
CA ARG A 28 9.32 -11.79 18.83
C ARG A 28 8.82 -10.64 17.97
N TRP A 29 7.50 -10.56 17.73
CA TRP A 29 6.89 -9.47 16.97
C TRP A 29 7.10 -8.11 17.66
N ILE A 30 6.79 -8.00 18.98
CA ILE A 30 6.99 -6.77 19.75
C ILE A 30 8.46 -6.35 19.74
N ASN A 31 9.38 -7.31 19.96
CA ASN A 31 10.81 -7.04 19.97
C ASN A 31 11.29 -6.49 18.60
N ARG A 32 10.76 -7.03 17.50
CA ARG A 32 11.00 -6.56 16.14
C ARG A 32 10.47 -5.13 15.93
N GLN A 33 9.26 -4.82 16.43
CA GLN A 33 8.68 -3.48 16.33
C GLN A 33 9.50 -2.44 17.11
N LEU A 34 9.97 -2.78 18.32
CA LEU A 34 10.75 -1.88 19.16
C LEU A 34 12.13 -1.53 18.58
N HIS A 35 12.68 -2.37 17.72
CA HIS A 35 14.02 -2.20 17.15
C HIS A 35 14.01 -1.88 15.66
N ASP A 36 12.83 -1.69 15.07
CA ASP A 36 12.68 -1.34 13.66
C ASP A 36 12.85 0.19 13.48
N PRO A 37 13.91 0.65 12.80
CA PRO A 37 14.18 2.08 12.64
C PRO A 37 13.04 2.82 11.94
N PHE A 38 12.36 2.18 11.00
CA PHE A 38 11.21 2.76 10.32
C PHE A 38 9.99 2.93 11.22
N VAL A 39 9.81 2.06 12.24
CA VAL A 39 8.75 2.24 13.24
C VAL A 39 9.01 3.47 14.11
N LEU A 40 10.26 3.67 14.53
CA LEU A 40 10.65 4.82 15.34
C LEU A 40 10.52 6.12 14.55
N GLU A 41 10.96 6.11 13.31
CA GLU A 41 10.88 7.29 12.46
C GLU A 41 9.44 7.62 12.07
N ALA A 42 8.58 6.61 11.78
CA ALA A 42 7.17 6.82 11.55
C ALA A 42 6.50 7.55 12.74
N LYS A 43 6.77 7.10 13.97
CA LYS A 43 6.26 7.77 15.18
C LYS A 43 6.76 9.22 15.30
N LYS A 44 8.02 9.47 14.99
CA LYS A 44 8.62 10.80 15.05
C LYS A 44 8.01 11.76 14.03
N GLN A 45 7.69 11.25 12.83
CA GLN A 45 7.08 12.02 11.75
C GLN A 45 5.54 12.05 11.80
N GLY A 46 4.92 11.39 12.80
CA GLY A 46 3.46 11.35 12.94
C GLY A 46 2.75 10.38 11.99
N TYR A 47 3.47 9.49 11.32
CA TYR A 47 2.86 8.45 10.49
C TYR A 47 2.29 7.31 11.33
N ARG A 48 1.13 6.81 10.94
CA ARG A 48 0.42 5.72 11.63
C ARG A 48 1.12 4.37 11.54
N ALA A 49 1.90 4.17 10.50
CA ALA A 49 2.61 2.92 10.26
C ALA A 49 3.94 3.14 9.54
N ARG A 50 4.87 2.21 9.77
CA ARG A 50 6.15 2.19 9.05
C ARG A 50 6.00 2.01 7.53
N SER A 51 4.87 1.44 7.10
CA SER A 51 4.55 1.26 5.67
C SER A 51 4.49 2.60 4.89
N ALA A 52 4.29 3.73 5.58
CA ALA A 52 4.38 5.06 4.98
C ALA A 52 5.67 5.27 4.19
N PHE A 53 6.81 4.74 4.66
CA PHE A 53 8.08 4.87 3.95
C PHE A 53 8.13 4.06 2.66
N LYS A 54 7.38 2.97 2.54
CA LYS A 54 7.31 2.21 1.30
C LYS A 54 6.70 3.02 0.17
N ILE A 55 5.58 3.71 0.43
CA ILE A 55 4.92 4.52 -0.59
C ILE A 55 5.70 5.80 -0.89
N ILE A 56 6.43 6.37 0.09
CA ILE A 56 7.36 7.48 -0.15
C ILE A 56 8.45 7.04 -1.14
N GLU A 57 9.12 5.92 -0.88
CA GLU A 57 10.20 5.40 -1.74
C GLU A 57 9.67 5.00 -3.12
N LEU A 58 8.47 4.38 -3.21
CA LEU A 58 7.83 4.09 -4.49
C LEU A 58 7.54 5.37 -5.28
N ASN A 59 7.09 6.44 -4.60
CA ASN A 59 6.88 7.73 -5.25
C ASN A 59 8.19 8.38 -5.71
N GLU A 60 9.26 8.27 -4.94
CA GLU A 60 10.60 8.76 -5.35
C GLU A 60 11.11 8.05 -6.62
N MET A 61 10.89 6.73 -6.72
CA MET A 61 11.31 5.92 -7.87
C MET A 61 10.46 6.14 -9.13
N PHE A 62 9.14 6.36 -8.96
CA PHE A 62 8.20 6.29 -10.08
C PHE A 62 7.37 7.56 -10.30
N HIS A 63 7.50 8.57 -9.44
CA HIS A 63 6.76 9.85 -9.55
C HIS A 63 5.24 9.68 -9.65
N LEU A 64 4.68 8.83 -8.78
CA LEU A 64 3.28 8.41 -8.81
C LEU A 64 2.33 9.58 -8.51
N PHE A 65 2.67 10.42 -7.52
CA PHE A 65 1.79 11.43 -6.96
C PHE A 65 2.26 12.85 -7.26
N SER A 66 1.29 13.73 -7.49
CA SER A 66 1.47 15.18 -7.59
C SER A 66 0.19 15.88 -7.15
N ARG A 67 0.26 17.18 -6.88
CA ARG A 67 -0.90 17.98 -6.42
C ARG A 67 -2.09 17.82 -7.37
N GLY A 68 -3.27 17.62 -6.79
CA GLY A 68 -4.54 17.49 -7.51
C GLY A 68 -4.85 16.11 -8.07
N LYS A 69 -3.92 15.16 -8.01
CA LYS A 69 -4.20 13.78 -8.43
C LYS A 69 -5.22 13.12 -7.52
N LYS A 70 -6.16 12.39 -8.14
CA LYS A 70 -7.12 11.52 -7.45
C LYS A 70 -6.54 10.12 -7.29
N VAL A 71 -6.64 9.57 -6.08
CA VAL A 71 -6.03 8.29 -5.73
C VAL A 71 -7.00 7.38 -4.98
N VAL A 72 -6.97 6.09 -5.29
CA VAL A 72 -7.61 5.02 -4.50
C VAL A 72 -6.53 4.21 -3.80
N ASP A 73 -6.65 4.02 -2.48
CA ASP A 73 -5.77 3.25 -1.61
C ASP A 73 -6.52 2.04 -1.06
N LEU A 74 -6.16 0.83 -1.53
CA LEU A 74 -6.78 -0.44 -1.17
C LEU A 74 -5.93 -1.17 -0.13
N GLY A 75 -6.56 -1.62 0.97
CA GLY A 75 -5.84 -2.19 2.11
C GLY A 75 -5.16 -1.09 2.94
N ALA A 76 -5.87 0.00 3.17
CA ALA A 76 -5.30 1.24 3.67
C ALA A 76 -4.96 1.21 5.18
N ALA A 77 -5.66 0.39 5.98
CA ALA A 77 -5.47 0.40 7.44
C ALA A 77 -4.03 0.09 7.87
N PRO A 78 -3.52 0.81 8.86
CA PRO A 78 -4.10 1.86 9.68
C PRO A 78 -4.07 3.27 9.09
N GLY A 79 -3.72 3.45 7.81
CA GLY A 79 -3.76 4.73 7.11
C GLY A 79 -2.40 5.37 6.83
N GLY A 80 -1.31 4.63 6.97
CA GLY A 80 0.04 5.17 6.73
C GLY A 80 0.28 5.60 5.28
N TRP A 81 -0.22 4.85 4.31
CA TRP A 81 -0.15 5.22 2.90
C TRP A 81 -1.06 6.41 2.60
N SER A 82 -2.31 6.33 3.05
CA SER A 82 -3.29 7.40 2.84
C SER A 82 -2.83 8.76 3.38
N GLN A 83 -2.13 8.80 4.54
CA GLN A 83 -1.53 10.04 5.06
C GLN A 83 -0.53 10.65 4.07
N VAL A 84 0.43 9.86 3.62
CA VAL A 84 1.46 10.31 2.68
C VAL A 84 0.85 10.75 1.34
N ILE A 85 -0.10 9.97 0.83
CA ILE A 85 -0.77 10.26 -0.44
C ILE A 85 -1.55 11.57 -0.34
N ALA A 86 -2.30 11.80 0.73
CA ALA A 86 -3.04 13.04 0.95
C ALA A 86 -2.12 14.25 1.01
N GLU A 87 -0.97 14.14 1.68
CA GLU A 87 0.06 15.18 1.75
C GLU A 87 0.62 15.48 0.34
N LEU A 88 1.05 14.46 -0.40
CA LEU A 88 1.67 14.61 -1.73
C LEU A 88 0.69 15.14 -2.78
N THR A 89 -0.56 14.75 -2.71
CA THR A 89 -1.60 15.23 -3.64
C THR A 89 -2.20 16.57 -3.22
N GLY A 90 -1.92 17.02 -2.00
CA GLY A 90 -2.52 18.23 -1.43
C GLY A 90 -4.02 18.06 -1.23
N SER A 91 -4.46 16.85 -0.91
CA SER A 91 -5.86 16.54 -0.64
C SER A 91 -6.35 17.26 0.62
N GLN A 92 -7.54 17.85 0.57
CA GLN A 92 -8.09 18.67 1.65
C GLN A 92 -9.40 18.08 2.14
N LYS A 93 -9.74 18.36 3.39
CA LYS A 93 -10.94 17.85 4.06
C LYS A 93 -12.23 18.23 3.32
N GLU A 94 -12.30 19.45 2.79
CA GLU A 94 -13.45 20.00 2.07
C GLU A 94 -13.60 19.40 0.67
N ASN A 95 -12.50 18.98 0.06
CA ASN A 95 -12.49 18.38 -1.28
C ASN A 95 -11.46 17.24 -1.34
N PRO A 96 -11.74 16.10 -0.71
CA PRO A 96 -10.82 14.98 -0.66
C PRO A 96 -10.64 14.33 -2.02
N THR A 97 -9.37 14.18 -2.42
CA THR A 97 -8.96 13.51 -3.66
C THR A 97 -8.46 12.09 -3.43
N VAL A 98 -8.38 11.66 -2.18
CA VAL A 98 -7.95 10.32 -1.79
C VAL A 98 -9.14 9.55 -1.22
N VAL A 99 -9.35 8.35 -1.75
CA VAL A 99 -10.32 7.37 -1.23
C VAL A 99 -9.54 6.17 -0.71
N ALA A 100 -9.74 5.83 0.55
CA ALA A 100 -9.11 4.70 1.21
C ALA A 100 -10.15 3.63 1.55
N LEU A 101 -9.82 2.37 1.31
CA LEU A 101 -10.68 1.24 1.65
C LEU A 101 -9.88 0.18 2.40
N ASP A 102 -10.46 -0.31 3.49
CA ASP A 102 -9.97 -1.48 4.22
C ASP A 102 -11.14 -2.24 4.87
N ILE A 103 -10.95 -3.52 5.11
CA ILE A 103 -11.87 -4.34 5.90
C ILE A 103 -11.85 -3.96 7.39
N LEU A 104 -10.71 -3.44 7.85
CA LEU A 104 -10.53 -2.96 9.22
C LEU A 104 -10.91 -1.48 9.31
N PRO A 105 -11.58 -1.07 10.40
CA PRO A 105 -11.83 0.34 10.63
C PRO A 105 -10.51 1.08 10.89
N MET A 106 -10.45 2.32 10.45
CA MET A 106 -9.34 3.22 10.77
C MET A 106 -9.82 4.61 11.15
N GLU A 107 -9.04 5.29 11.99
CA GLU A 107 -9.31 6.67 12.38
C GLU A 107 -9.36 7.59 11.15
N PRO A 108 -10.21 8.62 11.17
CA PRO A 108 -10.28 9.59 10.09
C PRO A 108 -8.93 10.23 9.79
N ILE A 109 -8.70 10.54 8.51
CA ILE A 109 -7.52 11.27 8.01
C ILE A 109 -8.01 12.47 7.22
N ASP A 110 -7.48 13.65 7.50
CA ASP A 110 -7.84 14.85 6.77
C ASP A 110 -7.51 14.68 5.28
N GLY A 111 -8.46 15.03 4.43
CA GLY A 111 -8.33 14.87 2.98
C GLY A 111 -8.52 13.43 2.45
N VAL A 112 -8.97 12.49 3.28
CA VAL A 112 -9.21 11.10 2.87
C VAL A 112 -10.65 10.69 3.15
N LYS A 113 -11.34 10.20 2.11
CA LYS A 113 -12.62 9.48 2.29
C LYS A 113 -12.33 8.04 2.67
N VAL A 114 -12.72 7.63 3.87
CA VAL A 114 -12.49 6.27 4.37
C VAL A 114 -13.74 5.42 4.17
N LEU A 115 -13.59 4.27 3.55
CA LEU A 115 -14.60 3.23 3.41
C LEU A 115 -14.15 1.99 4.18
N THR A 116 -14.98 1.53 5.14
CA THR A 116 -14.74 0.27 5.87
C THR A 116 -15.60 -0.80 5.25
N MET A 117 -15.01 -1.67 4.43
CA MET A 117 -15.67 -2.79 3.78
C MET A 117 -14.66 -3.77 3.17
N ASP A 118 -15.12 -5.00 2.91
CA ASP A 118 -14.31 -5.98 2.20
C ASP A 118 -14.29 -5.65 0.70
N PHE A 119 -13.08 -5.47 0.15
CA PHE A 119 -12.88 -5.20 -1.27
C PHE A 119 -13.40 -6.33 -2.18
N MET A 120 -13.39 -7.57 -1.69
CA MET A 120 -13.84 -8.75 -2.45
C MET A 120 -15.36 -8.86 -2.61
N THR A 121 -16.13 -7.94 -2.01
CA THR A 121 -17.60 -7.89 -2.20
C THR A 121 -17.96 -7.25 -3.53
N SER A 122 -19.06 -7.72 -4.16
CA SER A 122 -19.55 -7.17 -5.43
C SER A 122 -19.93 -5.68 -5.37
N GLU A 123 -20.17 -5.14 -4.16
CA GLU A 123 -20.50 -3.73 -3.94
C GLU A 123 -19.28 -2.80 -3.90
N ALA A 124 -18.10 -3.33 -3.56
CA ALA A 124 -16.92 -2.52 -3.33
C ALA A 124 -16.51 -1.66 -4.55
N PRO A 125 -16.46 -2.19 -5.78
CA PRO A 125 -16.14 -1.38 -6.96
C PRO A 125 -17.10 -0.21 -7.17
N LYS A 126 -18.40 -0.43 -6.97
CA LYS A 126 -19.42 0.62 -7.10
C LYS A 126 -19.21 1.71 -6.05
N ARG A 127 -19.06 1.33 -4.77
CA ARG A 127 -18.85 2.28 -3.67
C ARG A 127 -17.57 3.10 -3.82
N LEU A 128 -16.50 2.47 -4.30
CA LEU A 128 -15.23 3.15 -4.60
C LEU A 128 -15.39 4.16 -5.72
N LYS A 129 -16.08 3.82 -6.83
CA LYS A 129 -16.34 4.73 -7.94
C LYS A 129 -17.19 5.93 -7.52
N GLU A 130 -18.22 5.71 -6.71
CA GLU A 130 -19.07 6.76 -6.14
C GLU A 130 -18.25 7.69 -5.24
N ALA A 131 -17.44 7.13 -4.33
CA ALA A 131 -16.61 7.89 -3.42
C ALA A 131 -15.52 8.72 -4.14
N ALA A 132 -14.92 8.17 -5.21
CA ALA A 132 -13.91 8.85 -6.02
C ALA A 132 -14.51 9.98 -6.90
N GLY A 133 -15.82 9.94 -7.16
CA GLY A 133 -16.47 10.95 -7.97
C GLY A 133 -15.92 11.04 -9.40
N GLY A 134 -15.67 9.88 -10.02
CA GLY A 134 -15.16 9.75 -11.39
C GLY A 134 -13.78 9.09 -11.47
N ALA A 135 -13.17 9.13 -12.66
CA ALA A 135 -11.91 8.48 -12.92
C ALA A 135 -10.75 9.05 -12.07
N VAL A 136 -9.80 8.17 -11.72
CA VAL A 136 -8.66 8.48 -10.85
C VAL A 136 -7.33 8.40 -11.60
N ASP A 137 -6.31 9.03 -11.03
CA ASP A 137 -4.97 9.05 -11.62
C ASP A 137 -4.12 7.86 -11.17
N VAL A 138 -4.34 7.37 -9.94
CA VAL A 138 -3.56 6.26 -9.37
C VAL A 138 -4.45 5.35 -8.55
N VAL A 139 -4.24 4.04 -8.68
CA VAL A 139 -4.75 3.03 -7.75
C VAL A 139 -3.55 2.34 -7.10
N VAL A 140 -3.52 2.33 -5.78
CA VAL A 140 -2.49 1.60 -5.01
C VAL A 140 -3.14 0.54 -4.15
N SER A 141 -2.43 -0.58 -3.91
CA SER A 141 -2.91 -1.69 -3.09
C SER A 141 -1.78 -2.25 -2.22
N ASP A 142 -1.93 -2.12 -0.90
CA ASP A 142 -1.11 -2.84 0.11
C ASP A 142 -1.92 -3.98 0.76
N MET A 143 -3.01 -4.43 0.12
CA MET A 143 -3.84 -5.52 0.62
C MET A 143 -3.01 -6.77 0.90
N ALA A 144 -3.32 -7.46 1.98
CA ALA A 144 -2.71 -8.72 2.34
C ALA A 144 -3.77 -9.68 2.86
N ALA A 145 -3.77 -10.90 2.36
CA ALA A 145 -4.53 -11.97 2.98
C ALA A 145 -3.87 -12.39 4.31
N ASN A 146 -4.68 -12.84 5.26
CA ASN A 146 -4.17 -13.47 6.47
C ASN A 146 -3.31 -14.68 6.09
N THR A 147 -2.08 -14.72 6.61
CA THR A 147 -1.17 -15.83 6.34
C THR A 147 -1.67 -17.11 6.98
N THR A 148 -1.69 -18.20 6.19
CA THR A 148 -2.04 -19.54 6.67
C THR A 148 -0.83 -20.29 7.20
N GLY A 149 0.38 -19.80 6.88
CA GLY A 149 1.65 -20.48 7.13
C GLY A 149 2.04 -21.47 6.03
N THR A 150 1.20 -21.62 4.99
CA THR A 150 1.50 -22.43 3.80
C THR A 150 1.88 -21.50 2.66
N PRO A 151 3.17 -21.39 2.27
CA PRO A 151 3.63 -20.37 1.31
C PRO A 151 2.89 -20.36 -0.02
N SER A 152 2.56 -21.54 -0.59
CA SER A 152 1.84 -21.64 -1.85
C SER A 152 0.40 -21.12 -1.75
N LEU A 153 -0.30 -21.41 -0.65
CA LEU A 153 -1.65 -20.91 -0.43
C LEU A 153 -1.67 -19.40 -0.15
N ASP A 154 -0.69 -18.92 0.62
CA ASP A 154 -0.54 -17.50 0.91
C ASP A 154 -0.23 -16.71 -0.38
N HIS A 155 0.61 -17.27 -1.26
CA HIS A 155 0.87 -16.70 -2.58
C HIS A 155 -0.39 -16.61 -3.44
N LEU A 156 -1.15 -17.70 -3.57
CA LEU A 156 -2.41 -17.71 -4.35
C LEU A 156 -3.42 -16.67 -3.84
N ARG A 157 -3.56 -16.53 -2.52
CA ARG A 157 -4.46 -15.51 -1.94
C ARG A 157 -4.05 -14.09 -2.25
N ILE A 158 -2.75 -13.80 -2.18
CA ILE A 158 -2.21 -12.49 -2.56
C ILE A 158 -2.43 -12.24 -4.05
N MET A 159 -2.17 -13.24 -4.91
CA MET A 159 -2.37 -13.10 -6.34
C MET A 159 -3.82 -12.81 -6.72
N ASN A 160 -4.78 -13.45 -6.06
CA ASN A 160 -6.20 -13.16 -6.26
C ASN A 160 -6.54 -11.69 -5.89
N LEU A 161 -6.03 -11.17 -4.76
CA LEU A 161 -6.21 -9.76 -4.40
C LEU A 161 -5.60 -8.80 -5.42
N VAL A 162 -4.43 -9.13 -5.95
CA VAL A 162 -3.75 -8.31 -6.97
C VAL A 162 -4.53 -8.33 -8.28
N GLU A 163 -5.04 -9.49 -8.70
CA GLU A 163 -5.82 -9.64 -9.92
C GLU A 163 -7.12 -8.84 -9.85
N GLU A 164 -7.87 -8.95 -8.76
CA GLU A 164 -9.11 -8.17 -8.56
C GLU A 164 -8.82 -6.67 -8.48
N ALA A 165 -7.75 -6.26 -7.78
CA ALA A 165 -7.34 -4.86 -7.73
C ALA A 165 -6.91 -4.33 -9.12
N PHE A 166 -6.26 -5.14 -9.93
CA PHE A 166 -5.89 -4.78 -11.31
C PHE A 166 -7.13 -4.58 -12.18
N TRP A 167 -8.08 -5.52 -12.17
CA TRP A 167 -9.31 -5.38 -12.95
C TRP A 167 -10.11 -4.15 -12.52
N PHE A 168 -10.26 -3.91 -11.22
CA PHE A 168 -10.85 -2.67 -10.71
C PHE A 168 -10.10 -1.43 -11.23
N ALA A 169 -8.77 -1.44 -11.22
CA ALA A 169 -7.97 -0.31 -11.70
C ALA A 169 -8.23 -0.03 -13.19
N THR A 170 -8.39 -1.05 -14.03
CA THR A 170 -8.70 -0.86 -15.46
C THR A 170 -10.06 -0.19 -15.70
N GLU A 171 -10.98 -0.33 -14.77
CA GLU A 171 -12.32 0.29 -14.87
C GLU A 171 -12.35 1.76 -14.44
N ILE A 172 -11.44 2.18 -13.52
CA ILE A 172 -11.51 3.50 -12.90
C ILE A 172 -10.36 4.45 -13.30
N LEU A 173 -9.24 3.92 -13.80
CA LEU A 173 -8.09 4.75 -14.16
C LEU A 173 -8.38 5.65 -15.36
N LYS A 174 -7.83 6.87 -15.31
CA LYS A 174 -7.69 7.75 -16.47
C LYS A 174 -6.57 7.23 -17.38
N ASP A 175 -6.62 7.60 -18.66
CA ASP A 175 -5.48 7.40 -19.57
C ASP A 175 -4.22 8.05 -19.00
N GLY A 176 -3.10 7.33 -19.07
CA GLY A 176 -1.83 7.74 -18.46
C GLY A 176 -1.70 7.42 -16.97
N GLY A 177 -2.76 6.88 -16.34
CA GLY A 177 -2.79 6.54 -14.92
C GLY A 177 -1.80 5.45 -14.52
N ALA A 178 -1.69 5.20 -13.21
CA ALA A 178 -0.78 4.23 -12.64
C ALA A 178 -1.49 3.24 -11.70
N PHE A 179 -0.98 2.01 -11.66
CA PHE A 179 -1.39 0.96 -10.73
C PHE A 179 -0.18 0.42 -9.97
N VAL A 180 -0.32 0.28 -8.65
CA VAL A 180 0.71 -0.30 -7.77
C VAL A 180 0.07 -1.33 -6.88
N ALA A 181 0.62 -2.53 -6.81
CA ALA A 181 0.11 -3.56 -5.90
C ALA A 181 1.23 -4.37 -5.27
N LYS A 182 1.02 -4.74 -4.00
CA LYS A 182 1.90 -5.64 -3.29
C LYS A 182 1.80 -7.06 -3.83
N VAL A 183 2.95 -7.67 -4.10
CA VAL A 183 3.12 -9.06 -4.52
C VAL A 183 4.16 -9.74 -3.64
N PHE A 184 4.28 -11.05 -3.71
CA PHE A 184 5.38 -11.77 -3.09
C PHE A 184 6.47 -12.10 -4.11
N GLN A 185 7.71 -12.23 -3.65
CA GLN A 185 8.84 -12.70 -4.45
C GLN A 185 8.51 -14.02 -5.14
N GLY A 186 8.84 -14.12 -6.40
CA GLY A 186 8.35 -15.15 -7.32
C GLY A 186 7.51 -14.48 -8.41
N GLY A 187 7.19 -13.22 -8.18
CA GLY A 187 6.58 -12.31 -9.15
C GLY A 187 5.09 -12.51 -9.30
N THR A 188 4.53 -11.60 -10.04
CA THR A 188 3.19 -11.70 -10.62
C THR A 188 3.18 -12.89 -11.57
N GLU A 189 2.17 -13.75 -11.49
CA GLU A 189 2.04 -14.85 -12.45
C GLU A 189 2.20 -14.33 -13.88
N ALA A 190 2.93 -15.08 -14.71
CA ALA A 190 3.26 -14.66 -16.07
C ALA A 190 2.02 -14.25 -16.87
N LYS A 191 0.87 -14.91 -16.63
CA LYS A 191 -0.41 -14.60 -17.25
C LYS A 191 -0.91 -13.21 -16.86
N LEU A 192 -0.95 -12.88 -15.56
CA LEU A 192 -1.40 -11.57 -15.10
C LEU A 192 -0.44 -10.46 -15.55
N LEU A 193 0.87 -10.73 -15.54
CA LEU A 193 1.87 -9.79 -16.06
C LEU A 193 1.68 -9.53 -17.57
N ALA A 194 1.34 -10.55 -18.34
CA ALA A 194 1.03 -10.41 -19.76
C ALA A 194 -0.25 -9.57 -19.98
N GLU A 195 -1.28 -9.77 -19.16
CA GLU A 195 -2.49 -8.93 -19.19
C GLU A 195 -2.16 -7.48 -18.84
N MET A 196 -1.44 -7.23 -17.74
CA MET A 196 -1.03 -5.86 -17.36
C MET A 196 -0.32 -5.12 -18.49
N LYS A 197 0.56 -5.80 -19.25
CA LYS A 197 1.27 -5.21 -20.38
C LYS A 197 0.38 -4.79 -21.55
N LYS A 198 -0.83 -5.32 -21.67
CA LYS A 198 -1.82 -4.86 -22.67
C LYS A 198 -2.39 -3.49 -22.30
N TYR A 199 -2.58 -3.24 -21.00
CA TYR A 199 -3.22 -2.05 -20.45
C TYR A 199 -2.25 -0.95 -20.03
N PHE A 200 -0.96 -1.25 -19.84
CA PHE A 200 0.04 -0.29 -19.36
C PHE A 200 1.26 -0.23 -20.27
N LYS A 201 1.81 0.97 -20.44
CA LYS A 201 3.03 1.18 -21.23
C LYS A 201 4.26 0.53 -20.59
N THR A 202 4.32 0.53 -19.27
CA THR A 202 5.45 0.00 -18.49
C THR A 202 4.94 -0.78 -17.30
N VAL A 203 5.48 -1.98 -17.09
CA VAL A 203 5.23 -2.79 -15.88
C VAL A 203 6.58 -3.22 -15.32
N LYS A 204 6.84 -2.89 -14.05
CA LYS A 204 8.10 -3.17 -13.34
C LYS A 204 7.81 -3.75 -11.96
N HIS A 205 8.77 -4.46 -11.40
CA HIS A 205 8.79 -4.83 -10.00
C HIS A 205 9.75 -3.91 -9.23
N ALA A 206 9.39 -3.61 -7.98
CA ALA A 206 10.20 -2.78 -7.10
C ALA A 206 10.12 -3.29 -5.66
N LYS A 207 11.25 -3.29 -4.98
CA LYS A 207 11.33 -3.59 -3.55
C LYS A 207 11.86 -2.36 -2.82
N PRO A 208 11.00 -1.54 -2.19
CA PRO A 208 11.43 -0.41 -1.39
C PRO A 208 12.40 -0.84 -0.28
N ALA A 209 13.37 -0.02 0.06
CA ALA A 209 14.31 -0.30 1.16
C ALA A 209 13.60 -0.38 2.52
N ALA A 210 12.47 0.31 2.65
CA ALA A 210 11.56 0.20 3.79
C ALA A 210 10.87 -1.17 3.89
N SER A 211 10.84 -1.99 2.85
CA SER A 211 10.45 -3.41 2.97
C SER A 211 11.55 -4.17 3.70
N ARG A 212 11.15 -5.07 4.62
CA ARG A 212 12.13 -5.87 5.36
C ARG A 212 12.89 -6.79 4.40
N LYS A 213 14.19 -6.94 4.62
CA LYS A 213 15.05 -7.78 3.76
C LYS A 213 14.57 -9.24 3.69
N GLU A 214 14.10 -9.76 4.84
CA GLU A 214 13.62 -11.13 4.98
C GLU A 214 12.19 -11.33 4.47
N SER A 215 11.45 -10.25 4.22
CA SER A 215 10.09 -10.34 3.68
C SER A 215 10.12 -10.69 2.21
N PRO A 216 9.28 -11.64 1.75
CA PRO A 216 9.11 -11.91 0.32
C PRO A 216 8.36 -10.78 -0.41
N GLU A 217 7.96 -9.72 0.29
CA GLU A 217 7.15 -8.64 -0.21
C GLU A 217 7.92 -7.77 -1.21
N GLU A 218 7.32 -7.51 -2.35
CA GLU A 218 7.70 -6.52 -3.35
C GLU A 218 6.44 -5.90 -3.97
N TYR A 219 6.59 -4.98 -4.91
CA TYR A 219 5.47 -4.29 -5.56
C TYR A 219 5.57 -4.42 -7.07
N VAL A 220 4.45 -4.73 -7.72
CA VAL A 220 4.29 -4.50 -9.15
C VAL A 220 3.86 -3.04 -9.36
N VAL A 221 4.52 -2.35 -10.28
CA VAL A 221 4.26 -0.95 -10.63
C VAL A 221 4.00 -0.87 -12.12
N ALA A 222 2.76 -0.54 -12.48
CA ALA A 222 2.29 -0.42 -13.85
C ALA A 222 1.97 1.04 -14.16
N LEU A 223 2.59 1.61 -15.19
CA LEU A 223 2.55 3.03 -15.51
C LEU A 223 2.02 3.26 -16.93
N GLY A 224 1.32 4.39 -17.10
CA GLY A 224 0.83 4.81 -18.39
C GLY A 224 -0.32 3.96 -18.89
N PHE A 225 -1.38 3.88 -18.06
CA PHE A 225 -2.62 3.19 -18.41
C PHE A 225 -3.14 3.62 -19.78
N LYS A 226 -3.58 2.68 -20.58
CA LYS A 226 -4.26 2.87 -21.86
C LYS A 226 -5.38 1.84 -21.94
N ARG A 227 -6.53 2.24 -22.39
CA ARG A 227 -7.59 1.28 -22.73
C ARG A 227 -7.21 0.58 -24.04
N PRO A 228 -7.29 -0.76 -24.10
CA PRO A 228 -7.03 -1.50 -25.34
C PRO A 228 -8.10 -1.23 -26.40
#